data_62a51992ca47f72dd68bf65e5438357f
#
_entry.id   62a51992ca47f72dd68bf65e5438357f
#
_cell.length_a   1.000
_cell.length_b   1.000
_cell.length_c   1.000
_cell.angle_alpha   90.00
_cell.angle_beta   90.00
_cell.angle_gamma   90.00
#
_symmetry.space_group_name_H-M   'P 1'
#
loop_
_entity.id
_entity.type
_entity.pdbx_description
1 polymer ?
#
loop_
_entity_poly.entity_id
_entity_poly.type
_entity_poly.pdbx_seq_one_letter_code
_entity_poly.pdbx_strand_id
1 'polypeptide(L)'
;MECIRVPKGKKLLILLTGGNRMNSIWKETSGSVSFELLNGVKSTDVLIVGGGIAGILCAYQLKRSGIDCILVEADEICSGITQNTTAKITLGQGLLYNKMLHRFGEDKAKLFVKAQKNAILEYTKLAKDIDCDFETKDSYVYSLDNRKKIEKEVDALNIFGIEASFSEARELPFSVAGAVRIKGQAQFHPLKFLYEIAKDLPIYEHTKVINLIPHKAVTNHGVITFLKLIVATHFPIYNKHGAYFLKLYQHRSYVIALKGAPHMKGMYVDESDTGLSFRNYDDLLLLGGGGHRTGKKGGCWQELEEFAKEHYPNAKIAAKWATQDCMTLDDIPYIGEYSKNTPDTFVATGFNKWGMTNAMVASKILCDLVQGKENQFADVFSPSRAIFRPQLVLNALESTIGLLTPTTPRCPHLGCALKYNSAEHTWDCPCHGSRFDEYGNLIDNPAADDHHSFK
;
A
#
# COMPACT_ATOMS: atom_id res chain seq x y z
N MET A 1 -23.25 -16.41 -15.97
CA MET A 1 -23.33 -15.70 -14.69
C MET A 1 -23.67 -14.25 -14.95
N GLU A 2 -24.85 -13.80 -14.52
CA GLU A 2 -25.32 -12.45 -14.83
C GLU A 2 -24.62 -11.43 -13.94
N CYS A 3 -23.90 -10.50 -14.60
CA CYS A 3 -23.37 -9.31 -13.94
C CYS A 3 -24.53 -8.37 -13.58
N ILE A 4 -24.79 -8.16 -12.32
CA ILE A 4 -25.71 -7.12 -11.87
C ILE A 4 -25.06 -5.76 -12.14
N ARG A 5 -25.44 -5.12 -13.25
CA ARG A 5 -25.08 -3.72 -13.54
C ARG A 5 -25.87 -2.81 -12.59
N VAL A 6 -25.17 -2.11 -11.72
CA VAL A 6 -25.76 -0.98 -10.97
C VAL A 6 -26.02 0.17 -11.94
N PRO A 7 -27.24 0.71 -12.05
CA PRO A 7 -27.54 1.77 -13.00
C PRO A 7 -26.80 3.08 -12.69
N LYS A 8 -26.27 3.75 -13.71
CA LYS A 8 -25.73 5.12 -13.63
C LYS A 8 -26.82 6.05 -13.03
N GLY A 9 -26.47 6.76 -11.95
CA GLY A 9 -27.32 7.81 -11.39
C GLY A 9 -28.04 7.51 -10.08
N LYS A 10 -27.85 6.36 -9.44
CA LYS A 10 -28.34 6.19 -8.06
C LYS A 10 -27.37 6.88 -7.11
N LYS A 11 -27.78 8.01 -6.52
CA LYS A 11 -27.15 8.60 -5.34
C LYS A 11 -26.95 7.49 -4.31
N LEU A 12 -25.71 7.37 -3.83
CA LEU A 12 -25.34 6.42 -2.79
C LEU A 12 -26.20 6.70 -1.55
N LEU A 13 -27.27 5.94 -1.38
CA LEU A 13 -28.10 5.99 -0.19
C LEU A 13 -27.38 5.15 0.87
N ILE A 14 -26.31 5.71 1.47
CA ILE A 14 -25.71 5.13 2.67
C ILE A 14 -26.80 5.21 3.73
N LEU A 15 -27.49 4.11 3.95
CA LEU A 15 -28.41 3.96 5.07
C LEU A 15 -27.58 4.15 6.34
N LEU A 16 -27.73 5.32 6.97
CA LEU A 16 -27.18 5.64 8.28
C LEU A 16 -27.91 4.78 9.33
N THR A 17 -27.69 3.47 9.30
CA THR A 17 -28.00 2.62 10.45
C THR A 17 -26.88 2.87 11.46
N GLY A 18 -27.21 3.51 12.57
CA GLY A 18 -26.28 3.93 13.62
C GLY A 18 -25.48 2.77 14.20
N GLY A 19 -24.34 2.50 13.61
CA GLY A 19 -23.31 1.58 14.07
C GLY A 19 -21.99 2.01 13.47
N ASN A 20 -20.93 2.05 14.27
CA ASN A 20 -19.57 2.34 13.84
C ASN A 20 -19.10 1.28 12.82
N ARG A 21 -19.33 1.52 11.52
CA ARG A 21 -18.84 0.62 10.46
C ARG A 21 -17.33 0.77 10.34
N MET A 22 -16.61 -0.32 10.59
CA MET A 22 -15.15 -0.41 10.51
C MET A 22 -14.66 -0.83 9.11
N ASN A 23 -15.48 -0.68 8.07
CA ASN A 23 -15.13 -1.03 6.69
C ASN A 23 -14.83 0.22 5.87
N SER A 24 -13.89 0.07 4.92
CA SER A 24 -13.63 1.13 3.95
C SER A 24 -14.84 1.36 3.04
N ILE A 25 -15.00 2.59 2.59
CA ILE A 25 -16.07 2.95 1.63
C ILE A 25 -15.93 2.18 0.30
N TRP A 26 -14.73 1.73 -0.04
CA TRP A 26 -14.46 1.02 -1.30
C TRP A 26 -15.15 -0.34 -1.35
N LYS A 27 -15.13 -1.09 -0.24
CA LYS A 27 -15.82 -2.40 -0.16
C LYS A 27 -17.34 -2.26 -0.27
N GLU A 28 -17.89 -1.18 0.25
CA GLU A 28 -19.35 -0.93 0.23
C GLU A 28 -19.86 -0.39 -1.12
N THR A 29 -18.97 0.22 -1.90
CA THR A 29 -19.34 0.90 -3.16
C THR A 29 -18.83 0.19 -4.41
N SER A 30 -18.03 -0.87 -4.26
CA SER A 30 -17.65 -1.78 -5.34
C SER A 30 -18.69 -2.87 -5.57
N GLY A 31 -18.70 -3.47 -6.74
CA GLY A 31 -19.29 -4.79 -6.93
C GLY A 31 -18.48 -5.87 -6.20
N SER A 32 -18.88 -7.11 -6.37
CA SER A 32 -18.11 -8.28 -5.90
C SER A 32 -17.58 -9.07 -7.09
N VAL A 33 -16.38 -9.59 -6.94
CA VAL A 33 -15.82 -10.64 -7.79
C VAL A 33 -15.40 -11.78 -6.88
N SER A 34 -15.41 -13.00 -7.38
CA SER A 34 -14.93 -14.16 -6.63
C SER A 34 -14.24 -15.14 -7.58
N PHE A 35 -13.23 -15.81 -7.08
CA PHE A 35 -12.44 -16.78 -7.82
C PHE A 35 -12.49 -18.13 -7.10
N GLU A 36 -12.27 -19.19 -7.87
CA GLU A 36 -12.31 -20.56 -7.31
C GLU A 36 -11.11 -20.82 -6.40
N LEU A 37 -11.26 -21.82 -5.53
CA LEU A 37 -10.16 -22.39 -4.77
C LEU A 37 -9.22 -23.15 -5.72
N LEU A 38 -7.94 -23.20 -5.39
CA LEU A 38 -7.04 -24.16 -6.01
C LEU A 38 -7.51 -25.58 -5.69
N ASN A 39 -7.49 -26.45 -6.69
CA ASN A 39 -7.78 -27.88 -6.48
C ASN A 39 -6.67 -28.73 -7.14
N GLY A 40 -6.01 -29.56 -6.31
CA GLY A 40 -5.03 -30.53 -6.76
C GLY A 40 -3.66 -29.95 -7.13
N VAL A 41 -3.08 -30.46 -8.20
CA VAL A 41 -1.74 -30.07 -8.68
C VAL A 41 -1.86 -29.23 -9.94
N LYS A 42 -1.17 -28.10 -9.95
CA LYS A 42 -1.07 -27.18 -11.10
C LYS A 42 0.41 -26.93 -11.44
N SER A 43 0.64 -26.47 -12.66
CA SER A 43 1.95 -26.01 -13.13
C SER A 43 1.78 -24.72 -13.89
N THR A 44 2.75 -23.81 -13.78
CA THR A 44 2.76 -22.52 -14.48
C THR A 44 4.19 -22.03 -14.68
N ASP A 45 4.40 -21.10 -15.61
CA ASP A 45 5.71 -20.45 -15.76
C ASP A 45 5.98 -19.51 -14.57
N VAL A 46 4.98 -18.75 -14.14
CA VAL A 46 5.13 -17.76 -13.06
C VAL A 46 4.05 -17.93 -12.01
N LEU A 47 4.47 -18.21 -10.78
CA LEU A 47 3.59 -18.13 -9.62
C LEU A 47 3.66 -16.74 -9.00
N ILE A 48 2.50 -16.12 -8.76
CA ILE A 48 2.36 -14.87 -8.03
C ILE A 48 1.67 -15.16 -6.70
N VAL A 49 2.28 -14.77 -5.59
CA VAL A 49 1.72 -14.94 -4.25
C VAL A 49 1.32 -13.58 -3.69
N GLY A 50 0.01 -13.42 -3.44
CA GLY A 50 -0.63 -12.20 -2.94
C GLY A 50 -1.53 -11.52 -3.97
N GLY A 51 -2.83 -11.49 -3.69
CA GLY A 51 -3.91 -10.94 -4.53
C GLY A 51 -4.21 -9.45 -4.28
N GLY A 52 -3.26 -8.69 -3.73
CA GLY A 52 -3.36 -7.23 -3.64
C GLY A 52 -3.07 -6.55 -4.98
N ILE A 53 -3.09 -5.20 -4.97
CA ILE A 53 -2.85 -4.39 -6.19
C ILE A 53 -1.56 -4.78 -6.93
N ALA A 54 -0.47 -5.07 -6.22
CA ALA A 54 0.80 -5.43 -6.85
C ALA A 54 0.71 -6.76 -7.61
N GLY A 55 0.16 -7.80 -6.98
CA GLY A 55 0.00 -9.11 -7.61
C GLY A 55 -0.95 -9.10 -8.80
N ILE A 56 -2.11 -8.43 -8.66
CA ILE A 56 -3.08 -8.30 -9.75
C ILE A 56 -2.47 -7.59 -10.96
N LEU A 57 -1.77 -6.47 -10.74
CA LEU A 57 -1.12 -5.74 -11.84
C LEU A 57 0.04 -6.53 -12.45
N CYS A 58 0.79 -7.33 -11.66
CA CYS A 58 1.80 -8.25 -12.22
C CYS A 58 1.14 -9.32 -13.11
N ALA A 59 0.10 -9.99 -12.63
CA ALA A 59 -0.63 -10.99 -13.40
C ALA A 59 -1.18 -10.40 -14.71
N TYR A 60 -1.74 -9.20 -14.63
CA TYR A 60 -2.24 -8.47 -15.80
C TYR A 60 -1.15 -8.19 -16.84
N GLN A 61 0.02 -7.70 -16.41
CA GLN A 61 1.13 -7.42 -17.34
C GLN A 61 1.70 -8.71 -17.96
N LEU A 62 1.85 -9.78 -17.17
CA LEU A 62 2.32 -11.09 -17.65
C LEU A 62 1.36 -11.68 -18.68
N LYS A 63 0.05 -11.67 -18.40
CA LYS A 63 -0.97 -12.14 -19.35
C LYS A 63 -0.94 -11.36 -20.67
N ARG A 64 -0.81 -10.03 -20.60
CA ARG A 64 -0.66 -9.19 -21.81
C ARG A 64 0.61 -9.46 -22.59
N SER A 65 1.64 -9.98 -21.95
CA SER A 65 2.90 -10.39 -22.57
C SER A 65 2.90 -11.84 -23.04
N GLY A 66 1.77 -12.55 -22.92
CA GLY A 66 1.62 -13.96 -23.33
C GLY A 66 2.34 -14.96 -22.42
N ILE A 67 2.62 -14.59 -21.17
CA ILE A 67 3.30 -15.44 -20.19
C ILE A 67 2.25 -16.14 -19.33
N ASP A 68 2.38 -17.47 -19.24
CA ASP A 68 1.54 -18.26 -18.36
C ASP A 68 1.85 -17.94 -16.88
N CYS A 69 0.80 -17.62 -16.12
CA CYS A 69 0.95 -17.31 -14.71
C CYS A 69 -0.27 -17.79 -13.91
N ILE A 70 -0.06 -18.05 -12.62
CA ILE A 70 -1.10 -18.29 -11.61
C ILE A 70 -0.89 -17.31 -10.48
N LEU A 71 -1.97 -16.65 -10.04
CA LEU A 71 -1.99 -15.85 -8.82
C LEU A 71 -2.77 -16.58 -7.73
N VAL A 72 -2.18 -16.66 -6.53
CA VAL A 72 -2.84 -17.21 -5.34
C VAL A 72 -2.97 -16.16 -4.25
N GLU A 73 -4.14 -16.13 -3.61
CA GLU A 73 -4.47 -15.26 -2.48
C GLU A 73 -4.98 -16.10 -1.31
N ALA A 74 -4.53 -15.78 -0.11
CA ALA A 74 -4.88 -16.53 1.10
C ALA A 74 -6.33 -16.31 1.52
N ASP A 75 -6.87 -15.15 1.21
CA ASP A 75 -8.26 -14.75 1.48
C ASP A 75 -8.94 -14.32 0.16
N GLU A 76 -9.70 -13.24 0.13
CA GLU A 76 -10.25 -12.63 -1.09
C GLU A 76 -9.25 -11.64 -1.69
N ILE A 77 -9.25 -11.47 -3.01
CA ILE A 77 -8.40 -10.44 -3.63
C ILE A 77 -8.73 -9.05 -3.08
N CYS A 78 -7.71 -8.23 -2.96
CA CYS A 78 -7.81 -6.86 -2.44
C CYS A 78 -8.30 -6.74 -0.97
N SER A 79 -8.58 -7.80 -0.24
CA SER A 79 -9.15 -7.77 1.12
C SER A 79 -8.23 -7.14 2.18
N GLY A 80 -6.92 -7.09 1.92
CA GLY A 80 -5.93 -6.48 2.82
C GLY A 80 -5.81 -4.96 2.64
N ILE A 81 -4.56 -4.48 2.49
CA ILE A 81 -4.22 -3.05 2.42
C ILE A 81 -4.86 -2.35 1.21
N THR A 82 -5.07 -3.07 0.12
CA THR A 82 -5.61 -2.51 -1.13
C THR A 82 -7.01 -1.91 -0.95
N GLN A 83 -7.91 -2.56 -0.21
CA GLN A 83 -9.24 -1.99 0.08
C GLN A 83 -9.21 -0.86 1.11
N ASN A 84 -8.12 -0.70 1.86
CA ASN A 84 -8.01 0.27 2.95
C ASN A 84 -7.21 1.53 2.57
N THR A 85 -6.84 1.67 1.31
CA THR A 85 -6.09 2.82 0.78
C THR A 85 -6.94 4.08 0.68
N THR A 86 -6.31 5.26 0.63
CA THR A 86 -6.97 6.50 0.18
C THR A 86 -6.92 6.69 -1.35
N ALA A 87 -6.25 5.78 -2.08
CA ALA A 87 -6.23 5.67 -3.54
C ALA A 87 -5.86 6.96 -4.31
N LYS A 88 -4.77 7.60 -3.91
CA LYS A 88 -4.16 8.72 -4.64
C LYS A 88 -3.13 8.18 -5.64
N ILE A 89 -3.20 8.64 -6.89
CA ILE A 89 -2.25 8.34 -7.97
C ILE A 89 -1.45 9.61 -8.22
N THR A 90 -0.24 9.72 -7.64
CA THR A 90 0.49 10.98 -7.61
C THR A 90 2.01 10.82 -7.58
N LEU A 91 2.72 11.81 -8.14
CA LEU A 91 4.14 12.03 -7.92
C LEU A 91 4.42 12.66 -6.54
N GLY A 92 3.46 13.33 -5.92
CA GLY A 92 3.61 13.94 -4.60
C GLY A 92 3.71 12.90 -3.49
N GLN A 93 4.86 12.26 -3.36
CA GLN A 93 5.16 11.17 -2.41
C GLN A 93 5.93 11.69 -1.18
N GLY A 94 5.33 12.63 -0.44
CA GLY A 94 6.02 13.39 0.58
C GLY A 94 7.07 14.33 -0.06
N LEU A 95 8.07 14.76 0.72
CA LEU A 95 9.19 15.55 0.24
C LEU A 95 10.39 14.62 -0.11
N LEU A 96 10.20 13.77 -1.12
CA LEU A 96 11.14 12.71 -1.47
C LEU A 96 12.22 13.15 -2.46
N TYR A 97 11.88 14.02 -3.43
CA TYR A 97 12.72 14.25 -4.60
C TYR A 97 14.00 15.02 -4.29
N ASN A 98 13.93 16.03 -3.41
CA ASN A 98 15.12 16.69 -2.91
C ASN A 98 16.02 15.72 -2.10
N LYS A 99 15.43 14.84 -1.29
CA LYS A 99 16.19 13.78 -0.60
C LYS A 99 16.87 12.82 -1.58
N MET A 100 16.18 12.44 -2.65
CA MET A 100 16.73 11.55 -3.68
C MET A 100 17.89 12.19 -4.43
N LEU A 101 17.76 13.46 -4.82
CA LEU A 101 18.80 14.21 -5.49
C LEU A 101 20.11 14.20 -4.69
N HIS A 102 20.01 14.45 -3.38
CA HIS A 102 21.19 14.46 -2.50
C HIS A 102 21.75 13.08 -2.16
N ARG A 103 20.91 12.03 -2.11
CA ARG A 103 21.33 10.69 -1.66
C ARG A 103 21.79 9.77 -2.79
N PHE A 104 21.15 9.86 -3.95
CA PHE A 104 21.33 8.93 -5.05
C PHE A 104 21.86 9.58 -6.33
N GLY A 105 21.95 10.92 -6.33
CA GLY A 105 22.35 11.70 -7.50
C GLY A 105 21.20 11.90 -8.49
N GLU A 106 21.45 12.78 -9.44
CA GLU A 106 20.46 13.27 -10.40
C GLU A 106 19.95 12.15 -11.33
N ASP A 107 20.86 11.29 -11.83
CA ASP A 107 20.49 10.25 -12.79
C ASP A 107 19.50 9.22 -12.21
N LYS A 108 19.77 8.71 -11.00
CA LYS A 108 18.86 7.77 -10.32
C LYS A 108 17.54 8.44 -9.95
N ALA A 109 17.57 9.69 -9.49
CA ALA A 109 16.36 10.42 -9.18
C ALA A 109 15.51 10.68 -10.45
N LYS A 110 16.10 11.02 -11.59
CA LYS A 110 15.41 11.13 -12.89
C LYS A 110 14.75 9.80 -13.30
N LEU A 111 15.45 8.68 -13.13
CA LEU A 111 14.88 7.36 -13.44
C LEU A 111 13.67 7.03 -12.54
N PHE A 112 13.75 7.33 -11.23
CA PHE A 112 12.63 7.17 -10.33
C PHE A 112 11.42 7.99 -10.77
N VAL A 113 11.61 9.30 -11.00
CA VAL A 113 10.55 10.20 -11.48
C VAL A 113 9.92 9.69 -12.78
N LYS A 114 10.75 9.25 -13.73
CA LYS A 114 10.29 8.70 -15.01
C LYS A 114 9.45 7.44 -14.82
N ALA A 115 9.85 6.54 -13.92
CA ALA A 115 9.09 5.34 -13.61
C ALA A 115 7.71 5.68 -13.02
N GLN A 116 7.65 6.61 -12.05
CA GLN A 116 6.41 7.07 -11.43
C GLN A 116 5.49 7.78 -12.44
N LYS A 117 6.04 8.65 -13.30
CA LYS A 117 5.29 9.32 -14.37
C LYS A 117 4.69 8.32 -15.35
N ASN A 118 5.45 7.30 -15.75
CA ASN A 118 4.96 6.24 -16.61
C ASN A 118 3.82 5.42 -15.95
N ALA A 119 3.89 5.21 -14.63
CA ALA A 119 2.83 4.56 -13.89
C ALA A 119 1.51 5.36 -13.92
N ILE A 120 1.58 6.68 -13.71
CA ILE A 120 0.41 7.56 -13.78
C ILE A 120 -0.21 7.55 -15.18
N LEU A 121 0.62 7.62 -16.22
CA LEU A 121 0.17 7.55 -17.61
C LEU A 121 -0.54 6.20 -17.92
N GLU A 122 -0.04 5.10 -17.39
CA GLU A 122 -0.68 3.79 -17.58
C GLU A 122 -2.04 3.72 -16.88
N TYR A 123 -2.17 4.22 -15.62
CA TYR A 123 -3.47 4.34 -14.97
C TYR A 123 -4.45 5.18 -15.78
N THR A 124 -4.00 6.34 -16.26
CA THR A 124 -4.84 7.23 -17.09
C THR A 124 -5.29 6.55 -18.37
N LYS A 125 -4.43 5.71 -18.98
CA LYS A 125 -4.79 4.94 -20.17
C LYS A 125 -5.81 3.86 -19.86
N LEU A 126 -5.58 3.05 -18.84
CA LEU A 126 -6.48 1.95 -18.45
C LEU A 126 -7.84 2.46 -17.97
N ALA A 127 -7.86 3.57 -17.24
CA ALA A 127 -9.09 4.15 -16.74
C ALA A 127 -10.03 4.73 -17.82
N LYS A 128 -9.59 4.83 -19.08
CA LYS A 128 -10.48 5.21 -20.20
C LYS A 128 -11.52 4.13 -20.50
N ASP A 129 -11.13 2.88 -20.30
CA ASP A 129 -11.95 1.71 -20.63
C ASP A 129 -12.59 1.09 -19.38
N ILE A 130 -12.23 1.57 -18.18
CA ILE A 130 -12.68 1.05 -16.89
C ILE A 130 -13.46 2.13 -16.13
N ASP A 131 -14.73 1.86 -15.82
CA ASP A 131 -15.56 2.75 -14.98
C ASP A 131 -15.15 2.62 -13.50
N CYS A 132 -14.18 3.42 -13.10
CA CYS A 132 -13.58 3.39 -11.76
C CYS A 132 -13.54 4.75 -11.07
N ASP A 133 -14.45 5.64 -11.41
CA ASP A 133 -14.53 7.00 -10.85
C ASP A 133 -13.18 7.74 -10.91
N PHE A 134 -12.49 7.61 -12.04
CA PHE A 134 -11.18 8.23 -12.23
C PHE A 134 -11.33 9.74 -12.41
N GLU A 135 -10.66 10.50 -11.56
CA GLU A 135 -10.67 11.96 -11.58
C GLU A 135 -9.24 12.51 -11.64
N THR A 136 -9.00 13.44 -12.57
CA THR A 136 -7.79 14.25 -12.56
C THR A 136 -7.89 15.33 -11.49
N LYS A 137 -6.91 15.39 -10.60
CA LYS A 137 -6.81 16.35 -9.49
C LYS A 137 -5.38 16.86 -9.36
N ASP A 138 -5.22 18.06 -8.85
CA ASP A 138 -3.92 18.53 -8.39
C ASP A 138 -3.57 17.88 -7.04
N SER A 139 -2.30 17.53 -6.83
CA SER A 139 -1.83 17.05 -5.53
C SER A 139 -0.98 18.10 -4.83
N TYR A 140 -1.08 18.13 -3.52
CA TYR A 140 -0.40 19.08 -2.64
C TYR A 140 0.30 18.31 -1.52
N VAL A 141 1.61 18.48 -1.39
CA VAL A 141 2.36 18.03 -0.20
C VAL A 141 2.67 19.27 0.61
N TYR A 142 2.07 19.41 1.79
CA TYR A 142 2.23 20.61 2.62
C TYR A 142 3.15 20.37 3.82
N SER A 143 3.70 21.46 4.35
CA SER A 143 4.42 21.50 5.63
C SER A 143 3.80 22.54 6.53
N LEU A 144 3.63 22.23 7.81
CA LEU A 144 3.07 23.14 8.81
C LEU A 144 4.03 24.26 9.16
N ASP A 145 5.33 24.00 9.16
CA ASP A 145 6.34 24.88 9.77
C ASP A 145 7.57 25.19 8.88
N ASN A 146 7.77 24.48 7.76
CA ASN A 146 9.02 24.57 7.03
C ASN A 146 8.89 24.91 5.54
N ARG A 147 8.73 26.20 5.27
CA ARG A 147 8.66 26.75 3.90
C ARG A 147 9.88 26.37 3.04
N LYS A 148 11.09 26.40 3.61
CA LYS A 148 12.33 26.09 2.86
C LYS A 148 12.39 24.66 2.34
N LYS A 149 11.81 23.69 3.09
CA LYS A 149 11.71 22.32 2.57
C LYS A 149 10.80 22.24 1.35
N ILE A 150 9.68 22.97 1.36
CA ILE A 150 8.73 23.03 0.25
C ILE A 150 9.40 23.63 -1.00
N GLU A 151 10.10 24.78 -0.85
CA GLU A 151 10.81 25.45 -1.94
C GLU A 151 11.87 24.52 -2.57
N LYS A 152 12.69 23.84 -1.76
CA LYS A 152 13.68 22.86 -2.24
C LYS A 152 13.05 21.69 -3.00
N GLU A 153 11.90 21.21 -2.57
CA GLU A 153 11.21 20.12 -3.24
C GLU A 153 10.62 20.57 -4.59
N VAL A 154 10.06 21.80 -4.65
CA VAL A 154 9.64 22.42 -5.92
C VAL A 154 10.80 22.52 -6.89
N ASP A 155 11.96 23.01 -6.42
CA ASP A 155 13.17 23.13 -7.26
C ASP A 155 13.63 21.75 -7.76
N ALA A 156 13.69 20.75 -6.89
CA ALA A 156 14.07 19.39 -7.26
C ALA A 156 13.14 18.78 -8.32
N LEU A 157 11.83 18.93 -8.16
CA LEU A 157 10.86 18.44 -9.14
C LEU A 157 11.02 19.13 -10.50
N ASN A 158 11.25 20.45 -10.51
CA ASN A 158 11.46 21.22 -11.74
C ASN A 158 12.77 20.82 -12.46
N ILE A 159 13.86 20.49 -11.72
CA ILE A 159 15.09 19.91 -12.30
C ILE A 159 14.77 18.60 -13.04
N PHE A 160 13.81 17.80 -12.54
CA PHE A 160 13.39 16.55 -13.18
C PHE A 160 12.34 16.74 -14.29
N GLY A 161 12.01 17.98 -14.66
CA GLY A 161 11.02 18.29 -15.70
C GLY A 161 9.57 18.00 -15.29
N ILE A 162 9.28 18.09 -13.99
CA ILE A 162 7.93 18.03 -13.44
C ILE A 162 7.49 19.48 -13.13
N GLU A 163 6.38 19.91 -13.72
CA GLU A 163 5.80 21.23 -13.45
C GLU A 163 5.24 21.28 -12.02
N ALA A 164 6.10 21.63 -11.07
CA ALA A 164 5.75 21.85 -9.69
C ALA A 164 5.78 23.34 -9.34
N SER A 165 4.95 23.76 -8.40
CA SER A 165 4.90 25.15 -7.94
C SER A 165 4.64 25.23 -6.44
N PHE A 166 5.09 26.33 -5.84
CA PHE A 166 4.72 26.67 -4.47
C PHE A 166 3.23 27.06 -4.39
N SER A 167 2.57 26.64 -3.32
CA SER A 167 1.17 26.96 -3.03
C SER A 167 0.99 27.26 -1.54
N GLU A 168 0.07 28.16 -1.21
CA GLU A 168 -0.34 28.44 0.17
C GLU A 168 -1.39 27.45 0.69
N ALA A 169 -1.87 26.50 -0.14
CA ALA A 169 -2.86 25.48 0.20
C ALA A 169 -4.08 26.00 0.99
N ARG A 170 -4.63 27.15 0.57
CA ARG A 170 -5.72 27.89 1.27
C ARG A 170 -7.03 27.14 1.47
N GLU A 171 -7.18 25.97 0.86
CA GLU A 171 -8.36 25.10 1.06
C GLU A 171 -8.29 24.31 2.38
N LEU A 172 -7.10 24.19 2.98
CA LEU A 172 -6.96 23.55 4.28
C LEU A 172 -7.58 24.43 5.37
N PRO A 173 -8.22 23.84 6.40
CA PRO A 173 -8.89 24.59 7.45
C PRO A 173 -7.93 25.20 8.49
N PHE A 174 -6.63 25.10 8.23
CA PHE A 174 -5.55 25.64 9.07
C PHE A 174 -4.44 26.25 8.21
N SER A 175 -3.59 27.07 8.81
CA SER A 175 -2.45 27.67 8.13
C SER A 175 -1.30 26.69 7.96
N VAL A 176 -0.61 26.77 6.84
CA VAL A 176 0.60 25.99 6.53
C VAL A 176 1.73 26.91 6.14
N ALA A 177 2.98 26.48 6.31
CA ALA A 177 4.15 27.24 5.85
C ALA A 177 4.24 27.24 4.30
N GLY A 178 3.61 26.28 3.65
CA GLY A 178 3.51 26.15 2.21
C GLY A 178 3.22 24.72 1.77
N ALA A 179 3.01 24.54 0.49
CA ALA A 179 2.82 23.25 -0.16
C ALA A 179 3.47 23.17 -1.54
N VAL A 180 3.93 21.99 -1.90
CA VAL A 180 4.31 21.64 -3.28
C VAL A 180 3.04 21.27 -4.02
N ARG A 181 2.68 22.02 -5.05
CA ARG A 181 1.58 21.70 -5.95
C ARG A 181 2.09 21.01 -7.19
N ILE A 182 1.52 19.87 -7.54
CA ILE A 182 1.79 19.16 -8.80
C ILE A 182 0.45 19.00 -9.52
N LYS A 183 0.35 19.54 -10.74
CA LYS A 183 -0.86 19.48 -11.55
C LYS A 183 -1.05 18.12 -12.21
N GLY A 184 -2.30 17.80 -12.58
CA GLY A 184 -2.62 16.65 -13.42
C GLY A 184 -2.31 15.29 -12.79
N GLN A 185 -2.40 15.20 -11.49
CA GLN A 185 -2.38 13.94 -10.74
C GLN A 185 -3.78 13.31 -10.79
N ALA A 186 -4.01 12.20 -10.11
CA ALA A 186 -5.30 11.54 -10.18
C ALA A 186 -5.72 10.88 -8.86
N GLN A 187 -7.01 10.59 -8.78
CA GLN A 187 -7.63 9.74 -7.78
C GLN A 187 -8.69 8.86 -8.44
N PHE A 188 -9.04 7.75 -7.81
CA PHE A 188 -10.00 6.80 -8.39
C PHE A 188 -10.60 5.89 -7.31
N HIS A 189 -11.52 5.01 -7.72
CA HIS A 189 -12.04 3.93 -6.89
C HIS A 189 -11.21 2.65 -7.11
N PRO A 190 -10.36 2.25 -6.16
CA PRO A 190 -9.35 1.21 -6.39
C PRO A 190 -9.97 -0.17 -6.65
N LEU A 191 -11.04 -0.55 -5.95
CA LEU A 191 -11.65 -1.86 -6.12
C LEU A 191 -12.42 -1.99 -7.43
N LYS A 192 -13.15 -0.98 -7.89
CA LYS A 192 -13.77 -1.00 -9.22
C LYS A 192 -12.73 -1.23 -10.31
N PHE A 193 -11.60 -0.52 -10.23
CA PHE A 193 -10.51 -0.68 -11.17
C PHE A 193 -9.90 -2.09 -11.12
N LEU A 194 -9.55 -2.58 -9.95
CA LEU A 194 -8.84 -3.85 -9.82
C LEU A 194 -9.75 -5.05 -10.08
N TYR A 195 -11.00 -5.00 -9.71
CA TYR A 195 -11.95 -6.06 -10.02
C TYR A 195 -12.17 -6.19 -11.53
N GLU A 196 -12.20 -5.08 -12.27
CA GLU A 196 -12.28 -5.13 -13.74
C GLU A 196 -11.02 -5.71 -14.36
N ILE A 197 -9.83 -5.32 -13.88
CA ILE A 197 -8.54 -5.88 -14.31
C ILE A 197 -8.45 -7.39 -14.01
N ALA A 198 -9.00 -7.83 -12.90
CA ALA A 198 -8.87 -9.21 -12.42
C ALA A 198 -9.78 -10.22 -13.13
N LYS A 199 -10.87 -9.79 -13.76
CA LYS A 199 -11.93 -10.67 -14.30
C LYS A 199 -11.44 -11.88 -15.10
N ASP A 200 -10.43 -11.68 -15.93
CA ASP A 200 -9.91 -12.72 -16.82
C ASP A 200 -8.57 -13.29 -16.36
N LEU A 201 -8.11 -12.98 -15.17
CA LEU A 201 -6.82 -13.46 -14.66
C LEU A 201 -6.96 -14.85 -14.03
N PRO A 202 -5.92 -15.68 -14.11
CA PRO A 202 -5.90 -17.02 -13.50
C PRO A 202 -5.61 -16.89 -11.99
N ILE A 203 -6.65 -16.58 -11.23
CA ILE A 203 -6.60 -16.31 -9.79
C ILE A 203 -7.26 -17.46 -9.03
N TYR A 204 -6.65 -17.84 -7.89
CA TYR A 204 -7.22 -18.74 -6.90
C TYR A 204 -7.26 -18.03 -5.55
N GLU A 205 -8.45 -17.80 -5.02
CA GLU A 205 -8.70 -17.26 -3.67
C GLU A 205 -8.72 -18.33 -2.62
N HIS A 206 -8.70 -17.95 -1.34
CA HIS A 206 -8.69 -18.85 -0.18
C HIS A 206 -7.59 -19.92 -0.27
N THR A 207 -6.54 -19.61 -1.03
CA THR A 207 -5.43 -20.49 -1.36
C THR A 207 -4.15 -20.00 -0.70
N LYS A 208 -4.01 -20.32 0.59
CA LYS A 208 -2.86 -19.89 1.43
C LYS A 208 -1.64 -20.74 1.11
N VAL A 209 -0.53 -20.08 0.75
CA VAL A 209 0.77 -20.74 0.64
C VAL A 209 1.31 -21.05 2.04
N ILE A 210 1.49 -22.33 2.33
CA ILE A 210 1.97 -22.85 3.62
C ILE A 210 3.49 -23.02 3.59
N ASN A 211 4.03 -23.50 2.46
CA ASN A 211 5.46 -23.72 2.32
C ASN A 211 5.95 -23.39 0.91
N LEU A 212 7.10 -22.73 0.84
CA LEU A 212 7.80 -22.40 -0.39
C LEU A 212 9.16 -23.11 -0.41
N ILE A 213 9.35 -23.94 -1.41
CA ILE A 213 10.64 -24.56 -1.74
C ILE A 213 10.98 -24.23 -3.19
N PRO A 214 12.23 -24.40 -3.65
CA PRO A 214 12.58 -24.09 -5.04
C PRO A 214 11.60 -24.69 -6.05
N HIS A 215 11.03 -23.86 -6.91
CA HIS A 215 10.10 -24.20 -7.98
C HIS A 215 8.81 -24.95 -7.55
N LYS A 216 8.44 -24.89 -6.25
CA LYS A 216 7.25 -25.54 -5.74
C LYS A 216 6.64 -24.80 -4.55
N ALA A 217 5.34 -24.52 -4.61
CA ALA A 217 4.54 -24.00 -3.51
C ALA A 217 3.55 -25.07 -3.03
N VAL A 218 3.50 -25.29 -1.72
CA VAL A 218 2.48 -26.11 -1.07
C VAL A 218 1.47 -25.15 -0.47
N THR A 219 0.19 -25.36 -0.80
CA THR A 219 -0.93 -24.56 -0.30
C THR A 219 -1.85 -25.43 0.56
N ASN A 220 -2.81 -24.80 1.22
CA ASN A 220 -3.87 -25.51 1.96
C ASN A 220 -4.80 -26.35 1.06
N HIS A 221 -4.80 -26.15 -0.27
CA HIS A 221 -5.69 -26.82 -1.22
C HIS A 221 -4.97 -27.56 -2.34
N GLY A 222 -3.65 -27.57 -2.36
CA GLY A 222 -2.91 -28.25 -3.41
C GLY A 222 -1.45 -27.83 -3.52
N VAL A 223 -0.87 -28.14 -4.67
CA VAL A 223 0.54 -27.88 -4.96
C VAL A 223 0.67 -27.20 -6.32
N ILE A 224 1.52 -26.17 -6.38
CA ILE A 224 1.84 -25.50 -7.64
C ILE A 224 3.33 -25.63 -7.90
N THR A 225 3.71 -26.15 -9.08
CA THR A 225 5.06 -26.09 -9.62
C THR A 225 5.20 -24.90 -10.54
N PHE A 226 6.33 -24.23 -10.51
CA PHE A 226 6.56 -23.02 -11.27
C PHE A 226 8.03 -22.88 -11.68
N LEU A 227 8.30 -22.10 -12.72
CA LEU A 227 9.66 -21.73 -13.10
C LEU A 227 10.13 -20.49 -12.32
N LYS A 228 9.27 -19.50 -12.14
CA LYS A 228 9.57 -18.23 -11.48
C LYS A 228 8.51 -17.87 -10.44
N LEU A 229 8.93 -17.12 -9.41
CA LEU A 229 8.07 -16.72 -8.29
C LEU A 229 8.07 -15.20 -8.14
N ILE A 230 6.89 -14.59 -8.02
CA ILE A 230 6.71 -13.20 -7.59
C ILE A 230 6.05 -13.19 -6.20
N VAL A 231 6.74 -12.61 -5.21
CA VAL A 231 6.21 -12.40 -3.85
C VAL A 231 5.66 -10.98 -3.75
N ALA A 232 4.33 -10.87 -3.70
CA ALA A 232 3.59 -9.60 -3.65
C ALA A 232 2.70 -9.49 -2.40
N THR A 233 3.13 -10.06 -1.28
CA THR A 233 2.38 -10.25 -0.03
C THR A 233 2.48 -9.08 0.93
N HIS A 234 2.64 -7.85 0.47
CA HIS A 234 2.84 -6.64 1.27
C HIS A 234 4.14 -6.69 2.08
N PHE A 235 4.20 -7.42 3.20
CA PHE A 235 5.45 -7.85 3.81
C PHE A 235 5.81 -9.24 3.25
N PRO A 236 7.07 -9.47 2.79
CA PRO A 236 7.45 -10.74 2.19
C PRO A 236 7.34 -11.91 3.17
N ILE A 237 6.61 -12.96 2.77
CA ILE A 237 6.42 -14.17 3.61
C ILE A 237 7.60 -15.14 3.55
N TYR A 238 8.51 -15.01 2.57
CA TYR A 238 9.66 -15.89 2.39
C TYR A 238 10.86 -15.42 3.21
N ASN A 239 10.84 -15.66 4.52
CA ASN A 239 11.76 -15.05 5.50
C ASN A 239 13.21 -15.54 5.48
N LYS A 240 13.51 -16.66 4.79
CA LYS A 240 14.84 -17.30 4.82
C LYS A 240 15.94 -16.51 4.12
N HIS A 241 15.58 -15.57 3.25
CA HIS A 241 16.52 -14.82 2.40
C HIS A 241 16.16 -13.33 2.35
N GLY A 242 17.12 -12.50 1.90
CA GLY A 242 16.88 -11.07 1.66
C GLY A 242 16.87 -10.17 2.90
N ALA A 243 16.81 -10.73 4.11
CA ALA A 243 16.80 -10.01 5.39
C ALA A 243 15.76 -8.85 5.46
N TYR A 244 14.57 -9.08 4.93
CA TYR A 244 13.51 -8.07 4.88
C TYR A 244 13.05 -7.62 6.26
N PHE A 245 13.14 -8.48 7.28
CA PHE A 245 12.88 -8.13 8.67
C PHE A 245 13.78 -7.01 9.22
N LEU A 246 14.96 -6.78 8.64
CA LEU A 246 15.83 -5.65 8.97
C LEU A 246 15.56 -4.42 8.10
N LYS A 247 15.12 -4.63 6.85
CA LYS A 247 14.95 -3.60 5.83
C LYS A 247 13.61 -2.90 5.87
N LEU A 248 12.61 -3.51 6.52
CA LEU A 248 11.22 -3.07 6.51
C LEU A 248 10.70 -2.89 7.93
N TYR A 249 9.75 -1.97 8.07
CA TYR A 249 8.91 -1.83 9.26
C TYR A 249 7.49 -1.46 8.84
N GLN A 250 6.54 -1.61 9.72
CA GLN A 250 5.14 -1.32 9.41
C GLN A 250 4.64 -0.08 10.16
N HIS A 251 3.80 0.69 9.48
CA HIS A 251 3.21 1.92 9.97
C HIS A 251 1.68 1.88 9.83
N ARG A 252 0.96 2.13 10.93
CA ARG A 252 -0.51 2.25 10.91
C ARG A 252 -0.91 3.65 10.51
N SER A 253 -2.02 3.76 9.78
CA SER A 253 -2.70 5.01 9.44
C SER A 253 -4.21 4.80 9.52
N TYR A 254 -4.94 5.85 9.87
CA TYR A 254 -6.38 5.81 10.11
C TYR A 254 -7.08 6.75 9.15
N VAL A 255 -8.32 6.44 8.80
CA VAL A 255 -9.14 7.25 7.90
C VAL A 255 -10.55 7.33 8.46
N ILE A 256 -11.15 8.52 8.36
CA ILE A 256 -12.59 8.74 8.52
C ILE A 256 -13.15 9.36 7.24
N ALA A 257 -14.35 8.93 6.85
CA ALA A 257 -15.10 9.51 5.76
C ALA A 257 -16.18 10.45 6.31
N LEU A 258 -16.10 11.72 5.98
CA LEU A 258 -16.96 12.78 6.50
C LEU A 258 -18.00 13.19 5.45
N LYS A 259 -19.28 13.03 5.77
CA LYS A 259 -20.40 13.55 4.98
C LYS A 259 -20.78 14.93 5.46
N GLY A 260 -20.99 15.88 4.54
CA GLY A 260 -21.31 17.27 4.86
C GLY A 260 -20.09 18.15 5.17
N ALA A 261 -18.86 17.64 5.01
CA ALA A 261 -17.65 18.45 5.02
C ALA A 261 -17.48 19.17 3.66
N PRO A 262 -16.70 20.29 3.62
CA PRO A 262 -16.44 21.01 2.38
C PRO A 262 -15.77 20.14 1.32
N HIS A 263 -16.11 20.38 0.05
CA HIS A 263 -15.47 19.73 -1.07
C HIS A 263 -14.14 20.42 -1.42
N MET A 264 -13.04 19.69 -1.40
CA MET A 264 -11.70 20.17 -1.76
C MET A 264 -11.42 19.96 -3.24
N LYS A 265 -10.78 20.93 -3.90
CA LYS A 265 -10.43 20.85 -5.32
C LYS A 265 -9.25 19.92 -5.58
N GLY A 266 -8.35 19.78 -4.60
CA GLY A 266 -7.13 18.98 -4.69
C GLY A 266 -7.06 17.82 -3.69
N MET A 267 -5.97 17.07 -3.78
CA MET A 267 -5.56 16.05 -2.82
C MET A 267 -4.43 16.61 -1.97
N TYR A 268 -4.56 16.59 -0.65
CA TYR A 268 -3.59 17.17 0.27
C TYR A 268 -2.97 16.08 1.15
N VAL A 269 -1.67 16.16 1.39
CA VAL A 269 -0.94 15.24 2.28
C VAL A 269 0.11 16.05 3.03
N ASP A 270 0.22 15.85 4.34
CA ASP A 270 1.32 16.38 5.15
C ASP A 270 2.65 15.74 4.75
N GLU A 271 3.75 16.47 4.90
CA GLU A 271 5.10 15.93 4.68
C GLU A 271 5.53 14.90 5.74
N SER A 272 4.92 14.94 6.91
CA SER A 272 5.24 14.06 8.02
C SER A 272 4.48 12.73 7.95
N ASP A 273 5.06 11.68 8.51
CA ASP A 273 4.46 10.33 8.51
C ASP A 273 3.19 10.23 9.37
N THR A 274 2.99 11.15 10.30
CA THR A 274 1.85 11.19 11.22
C THR A 274 0.82 12.24 10.86
N GLY A 275 1.10 13.11 9.88
CA GLY A 275 0.26 14.23 9.52
C GLY A 275 -1.02 13.86 8.76
N LEU A 276 -1.84 14.88 8.55
CA LEU A 276 -3.17 14.71 7.98
C LEU A 276 -3.14 14.65 6.44
N SER A 277 -4.07 13.90 5.88
CA SER A 277 -4.30 13.86 4.44
C SER A 277 -5.79 14.03 4.10
N PHE A 278 -6.06 14.69 2.98
CA PHE A 278 -7.41 15.03 2.55
C PHE A 278 -7.60 14.69 1.08
N ARG A 279 -8.75 14.10 0.75
CA ARG A 279 -9.27 13.97 -0.61
C ARG A 279 -10.76 13.72 -0.57
N ASN A 280 -11.49 14.07 -1.65
CA ASN A 280 -12.90 13.73 -1.75
C ASN A 280 -13.11 12.42 -2.54
N TYR A 281 -14.20 11.75 -2.21
CA TYR A 281 -14.82 10.73 -3.03
C TYR A 281 -16.35 10.93 -2.96
N ASP A 282 -16.97 11.20 -4.11
CA ASP A 282 -18.36 11.60 -4.18
C ASP A 282 -18.66 12.79 -3.23
N ASP A 283 -19.63 12.68 -2.36
CA ASP A 283 -20.00 13.71 -1.37
C ASP A 283 -19.25 13.57 -0.02
N LEU A 284 -18.24 12.70 0.04
CA LEU A 284 -17.45 12.44 1.22
C LEU A 284 -16.08 13.12 1.18
N LEU A 285 -15.65 13.67 2.30
CA LEU A 285 -14.25 14.03 2.54
C LEU A 285 -13.56 12.89 3.28
N LEU A 286 -12.52 12.30 2.69
CA LEU A 286 -11.68 11.31 3.33
C LEU A 286 -10.56 12.03 4.06
N LEU A 287 -10.61 12.00 5.39
CA LEU A 287 -9.61 12.54 6.29
C LEU A 287 -8.76 11.39 6.83
N GLY A 288 -7.48 11.38 6.49
CA GLY A 288 -6.51 10.41 6.97
C GLY A 288 -5.50 11.03 7.94
N GLY A 289 -4.95 10.24 8.85
CA GLY A 289 -3.96 10.69 9.85
C GLY A 289 -3.87 9.74 11.04
N GLY A 290 -3.57 10.28 12.24
CA GLY A 290 -3.49 9.53 13.49
C GLY A 290 -2.46 8.41 13.48
N GLY A 291 -1.48 8.49 12.58
CA GLY A 291 -0.58 7.41 12.25
C GLY A 291 0.49 7.14 13.31
N HIS A 292 0.98 5.90 13.34
CA HIS A 292 2.08 5.49 14.23
C HIS A 292 2.75 4.21 13.71
N ARG A 293 3.99 3.96 14.13
CA ARG A 293 4.61 2.65 13.90
C ARG A 293 3.77 1.56 14.57
N THR A 294 3.52 0.46 13.87
CA THR A 294 2.73 -0.67 14.40
C THR A 294 3.29 -1.14 15.75
N GLY A 295 2.42 -1.40 16.73
CA GLY A 295 2.80 -1.74 18.11
C GLY A 295 3.29 -0.57 18.96
N LYS A 296 3.21 0.68 18.48
CA LYS A 296 3.45 1.91 19.25
C LYS A 296 2.13 2.66 19.47
N LYS A 297 2.15 3.66 20.35
CA LYS A 297 0.99 4.55 20.56
C LYS A 297 0.93 5.63 19.49
N GLY A 298 -0.28 6.04 19.11
CA GLY A 298 -0.57 7.15 18.19
C GLY A 298 -1.94 7.72 18.43
N GLY A 299 -2.34 8.71 17.64
CA GLY A 299 -3.63 9.41 17.79
C GLY A 299 -4.83 8.57 17.33
N CYS A 300 -4.60 7.62 16.42
CA CYS A 300 -5.63 6.72 15.89
C CYS A 300 -6.84 7.48 15.31
N TRP A 301 -8.04 6.94 15.43
CA TRP A 301 -9.27 7.64 15.01
C TRP A 301 -9.62 8.81 15.91
N GLN A 302 -9.23 8.78 17.18
CA GLN A 302 -9.56 9.86 18.14
C GLN A 302 -9.02 11.21 17.65
N GLU A 303 -7.79 11.27 17.19
CA GLU A 303 -7.19 12.50 16.63
C GLU A 303 -8.01 13.04 15.45
N LEU A 304 -8.45 12.15 14.56
CA LEU A 304 -9.26 12.54 13.39
C LEU A 304 -10.67 12.99 13.78
N GLU A 305 -11.27 12.35 14.76
CA GLU A 305 -12.60 12.69 15.28
C GLU A 305 -12.58 14.06 16.00
N GLU A 306 -11.53 14.33 16.80
CA GLU A 306 -11.30 15.61 17.45
C GLU A 306 -11.08 16.73 16.42
N PHE A 307 -10.23 16.50 15.43
CA PHE A 307 -10.00 17.41 14.31
C PHE A 307 -11.29 17.69 13.52
N ALA A 308 -12.06 16.66 13.21
CA ALA A 308 -13.32 16.82 12.48
C ALA A 308 -14.35 17.61 13.28
N LYS A 309 -14.44 17.40 14.59
CA LYS A 309 -15.33 18.15 15.49
C LYS A 309 -14.96 19.64 15.54
N GLU A 310 -13.67 19.96 15.54
CA GLU A 310 -13.18 21.33 15.58
C GLU A 310 -13.40 22.08 14.26
N HIS A 311 -12.99 21.46 13.15
CA HIS A 311 -12.95 22.14 11.84
C HIS A 311 -14.18 21.91 10.97
N TYR A 312 -14.92 20.82 11.19
CA TYR A 312 -16.12 20.42 10.41
C TYR A 312 -17.30 20.03 11.32
N PRO A 313 -17.75 20.91 12.24
CA PRO A 313 -18.71 20.57 13.31
C PRO A 313 -20.07 20.07 12.78
N ASN A 314 -20.43 20.38 11.54
CA ASN A 314 -21.67 19.94 10.92
C ASN A 314 -21.52 18.62 10.14
N ALA A 315 -20.28 18.12 9.97
CA ALA A 315 -20.03 16.88 9.25
C ALA A 315 -20.34 15.65 10.13
N LYS A 316 -20.73 14.55 9.49
CA LYS A 316 -21.00 13.28 10.16
C LYS A 316 -20.03 12.22 9.63
N ILE A 317 -19.52 11.40 10.53
CA ILE A 317 -18.69 10.26 10.16
C ILE A 317 -19.60 9.21 9.51
N ALA A 318 -19.36 8.90 8.25
CA ALA A 318 -20.08 7.89 7.47
C ALA A 318 -19.40 6.53 7.54
N ALA A 319 -18.06 6.49 7.58
CA ALA A 319 -17.26 5.28 7.72
C ALA A 319 -15.92 5.59 8.36
N LYS A 320 -15.29 4.58 8.96
CA LYS A 320 -13.92 4.66 9.46
C LYS A 320 -13.18 3.34 9.26
N TRP A 321 -11.92 3.41 8.92
CA TRP A 321 -11.07 2.23 8.74
C TRP A 321 -9.61 2.56 9.03
N ALA A 322 -8.79 1.53 9.11
CA ALA A 322 -7.36 1.68 9.28
C ALA A 322 -6.61 0.90 8.21
N THR A 323 -5.40 1.31 7.92
CA THR A 323 -4.50 0.66 6.98
C THR A 323 -3.14 0.45 7.60
N GLN A 324 -2.34 -0.44 7.01
CA GLN A 324 -0.97 -0.70 7.44
C GLN A 324 -0.05 -0.60 6.23
N ASP A 325 0.97 0.24 6.32
CA ASP A 325 1.91 0.47 5.23
C ASP A 325 3.27 -0.16 5.54
N CYS A 326 3.83 -0.85 4.56
CA CYS A 326 5.19 -1.40 4.64
C CYS A 326 6.19 -0.33 4.20
N MET A 327 7.04 0.09 5.15
CA MET A 327 7.99 1.18 5.00
C MET A 327 9.41 0.65 4.80
N THR A 328 10.16 1.28 3.91
CA THR A 328 11.59 0.99 3.68
C THR A 328 12.47 1.94 4.47
N LEU A 329 13.78 1.67 4.51
CA LEU A 329 14.75 2.50 5.23
C LEU A 329 15.13 3.80 4.50
N ASP A 330 14.79 3.92 3.23
CA ASP A 330 15.25 4.99 2.34
C ASP A 330 14.15 5.62 1.50
N ASP A 331 12.91 5.32 1.82
CA ASP A 331 11.69 5.80 1.15
C ASP A 331 11.50 5.28 -0.29
N ILE A 332 12.35 4.34 -0.77
CA ILE A 332 12.23 3.73 -2.09
C ILE A 332 11.77 2.28 -1.96
N PRO A 333 10.76 1.82 -2.71
CA PRO A 333 10.31 0.42 -2.71
C PRO A 333 11.42 -0.58 -3.05
N TYR A 334 11.24 -1.82 -2.60
CA TYR A 334 12.04 -2.96 -3.05
C TYR A 334 11.28 -3.71 -4.13
N ILE A 335 11.77 -3.61 -5.37
CA ILE A 335 11.19 -4.26 -6.56
C ILE A 335 12.33 -4.88 -7.37
N GLY A 336 12.26 -6.19 -7.64
CA GLY A 336 13.30 -6.89 -8.38
C GLY A 336 13.57 -8.28 -7.85
N GLU A 337 14.79 -8.80 -8.09
CA GLU A 337 15.22 -10.09 -7.55
C GLU A 337 15.17 -10.09 -6.02
N TYR A 338 14.59 -11.15 -5.46
CA TYR A 338 14.35 -11.27 -4.03
C TYR A 338 15.65 -11.20 -3.22
N SER A 339 16.64 -11.95 -3.63
CA SER A 339 18.01 -11.93 -3.11
C SER A 339 18.97 -12.59 -4.10
N LYS A 340 20.27 -12.34 -3.95
CA LYS A 340 21.32 -13.00 -4.75
C LYS A 340 21.33 -14.53 -4.65
N ASN A 341 20.75 -15.08 -3.58
CA ASN A 341 20.74 -16.52 -3.29
C ASN A 341 19.38 -17.19 -3.65
N THR A 342 18.48 -16.49 -4.27
CA THR A 342 17.16 -16.99 -4.68
C THR A 342 16.92 -16.66 -6.14
N PRO A 343 17.61 -17.32 -7.07
CA PRO A 343 17.37 -17.11 -8.50
C PRO A 343 15.90 -17.38 -8.80
N ASP A 344 15.38 -16.76 -9.84
CA ASP A 344 13.98 -16.89 -10.30
C ASP A 344 12.90 -16.50 -9.28
N THR A 345 13.30 -15.85 -8.17
CA THR A 345 12.38 -15.30 -7.18
C THR A 345 12.46 -13.78 -7.16
N PHE A 346 11.31 -13.13 -7.27
CA PHE A 346 11.16 -11.68 -7.34
C PHE A 346 10.26 -11.16 -6.23
N VAL A 347 10.36 -9.88 -5.92
CA VAL A 347 9.58 -9.23 -4.86
C VAL A 347 9.07 -7.86 -5.27
N ALA A 348 7.91 -7.50 -4.74
CA ALA A 348 7.37 -6.15 -4.72
C ALA A 348 6.89 -5.82 -3.31
N THR A 349 7.58 -4.91 -2.62
CA THR A 349 7.28 -4.56 -1.22
C THR A 349 7.79 -3.17 -0.84
N GLY A 350 7.38 -2.68 0.32
CA GLY A 350 7.89 -1.43 0.87
C GLY A 350 7.42 -0.20 0.12
N PHE A 351 6.13 -0.10 -0.17
CA PHE A 351 5.58 0.98 -1.00
C PHE A 351 5.41 2.32 -0.29
N ASN A 352 5.79 2.43 0.98
CA ASN A 352 5.90 3.70 1.72
C ASN A 352 4.64 4.58 1.62
N LYS A 353 3.43 4.03 1.80
CA LYS A 353 2.12 4.69 1.67
C LYS A 353 1.71 5.07 0.23
N TRP A 354 2.56 4.81 -0.77
CA TRP A 354 2.34 5.18 -2.18
C TRP A 354 2.09 3.95 -3.05
N GLY A 355 1.25 3.03 -2.54
CA GLY A 355 0.99 1.72 -3.15
C GLY A 355 0.43 1.78 -4.56
N MET A 356 -0.35 2.82 -4.92
CA MET A 356 -0.94 2.93 -6.25
C MET A 356 0.14 3.01 -7.33
N THR A 357 0.93 4.07 -7.34
CA THR A 357 1.95 4.27 -8.38
C THR A 357 3.06 3.22 -8.30
N ASN A 358 3.50 2.85 -7.08
CA ASN A 358 4.57 1.87 -6.90
C ASN A 358 4.18 0.45 -7.33
N ALA A 359 2.91 0.05 -7.20
CA ALA A 359 2.44 -1.24 -7.70
C ALA A 359 2.46 -1.32 -9.24
N MET A 360 2.08 -0.22 -9.91
CA MET A 360 2.19 -0.15 -11.38
C MET A 360 3.65 -0.17 -11.85
N VAL A 361 4.55 0.56 -11.16
CA VAL A 361 5.99 0.48 -11.42
C VAL A 361 6.48 -0.95 -11.24
N ALA A 362 6.11 -1.60 -10.13
CA ALA A 362 6.49 -2.97 -9.83
C ALA A 362 6.04 -3.94 -10.92
N SER A 363 4.80 -3.85 -11.36
CA SER A 363 4.25 -4.75 -12.38
C SER A 363 5.03 -4.68 -13.70
N LYS A 364 5.47 -3.49 -14.09
CA LYS A 364 6.27 -3.31 -15.33
C LYS A 364 7.69 -3.82 -15.17
N ILE A 365 8.37 -3.47 -14.08
CA ILE A 365 9.74 -3.96 -13.82
C ILE A 365 9.75 -5.48 -13.72
N LEU A 366 8.86 -6.07 -12.92
CA LEU A 366 8.85 -7.50 -12.70
C LEU A 366 8.45 -8.28 -13.97
N CYS A 367 7.54 -7.75 -14.77
CA CYS A 367 7.19 -8.36 -16.06
C CYS A 367 8.39 -8.44 -17.01
N ASP A 368 9.25 -7.41 -17.05
CA ASP A 368 10.47 -7.43 -17.87
C ASP A 368 11.50 -8.42 -17.28
N LEU A 369 11.77 -8.36 -15.98
CA LEU A 369 12.77 -9.21 -15.31
C LEU A 369 12.41 -10.70 -15.41
N VAL A 370 11.14 -11.03 -15.25
CA VAL A 370 10.64 -12.42 -15.43
C VAL A 370 10.92 -12.94 -16.85
N GLN A 371 10.88 -12.07 -17.84
CA GLN A 371 11.21 -12.41 -19.23
C GLN A 371 12.72 -12.43 -19.52
N GLY A 372 13.57 -12.11 -18.54
CA GLY A 372 15.01 -11.94 -18.75
C GLY A 372 15.37 -10.67 -19.53
N LYS A 373 14.44 -9.70 -19.62
CA LYS A 373 14.66 -8.41 -20.29
C LYS A 373 15.29 -7.43 -19.32
N GLU A 374 16.20 -6.61 -19.81
CA GLU A 374 16.70 -5.46 -19.07
C GLU A 374 15.60 -4.42 -18.87
N ASN A 375 15.55 -3.83 -17.67
CA ASN A 375 14.67 -2.72 -17.38
C ASN A 375 15.47 -1.56 -16.78
N GLN A 376 15.45 -0.40 -17.45
CA GLN A 376 16.25 0.77 -17.07
C GLN A 376 15.99 1.29 -15.64
N PHE A 377 14.86 0.91 -15.04
CA PHE A 377 14.48 1.35 -13.68
C PHE A 377 14.88 0.35 -12.60
N ALA A 378 15.22 -0.90 -12.96
CA ALA A 378 15.44 -1.98 -12.01
C ALA A 378 16.47 -1.64 -10.91
N ASP A 379 17.58 -1.01 -11.27
CA ASP A 379 18.63 -0.64 -10.33
C ASP A 379 18.17 0.34 -9.24
N VAL A 380 17.27 1.26 -9.57
CA VAL A 380 16.74 2.24 -8.61
C VAL A 380 15.95 1.56 -7.51
N PHE A 381 15.18 0.53 -7.87
CA PHE A 381 14.30 -0.20 -6.98
C PHE A 381 14.88 -1.49 -6.43
N SER A 382 16.12 -1.84 -6.82
CA SER A 382 16.74 -3.13 -6.50
C SER A 382 16.73 -3.45 -4.99
N PRO A 383 16.25 -4.65 -4.59
CA PRO A 383 16.33 -5.11 -3.20
C PRO A 383 17.77 -5.31 -2.68
N SER A 384 18.73 -5.42 -3.60
CA SER A 384 20.17 -5.62 -3.28
C SER A 384 20.93 -4.30 -3.04
N ARG A 385 20.26 -3.12 -3.15
CA ARG A 385 20.88 -1.83 -2.87
C ARG A 385 21.36 -1.70 -1.41
N ALA A 386 22.39 -0.88 -1.18
CA ALA A 386 22.96 -0.68 0.15
C ALA A 386 21.91 -0.14 1.15
N ILE A 387 21.85 -0.77 2.34
CA ILE A 387 20.84 -0.52 3.39
C ILE A 387 21.38 0.19 4.63
N PHE A 388 22.64 0.66 4.63
CA PHE A 388 23.22 1.37 5.78
C PHE A 388 22.51 2.72 5.97
N ARG A 389 21.57 2.75 6.91
CA ARG A 389 20.75 3.93 7.28
C ARG A 389 20.56 3.96 8.80
N PRO A 390 20.38 5.13 9.42
CA PRO A 390 20.08 5.24 10.84
C PRO A 390 18.83 4.42 11.23
N GLN A 391 17.85 4.32 10.36
CA GLN A 391 16.64 3.51 10.58
C GLN A 391 16.94 2.01 10.73
N LEU A 392 18.03 1.49 10.12
CA LEU A 392 18.46 0.09 10.31
C LEU A 392 18.81 -0.17 11.78
N VAL A 393 19.54 0.76 12.40
CA VAL A 393 19.90 0.68 13.83
C VAL A 393 18.65 0.71 14.70
N LEU A 394 17.70 1.61 14.38
CA LEU A 394 16.42 1.69 15.08
C LEU A 394 15.62 0.39 14.96
N ASN A 395 15.53 -0.20 13.78
CA ASN A 395 14.86 -1.48 13.57
C ASN A 395 15.53 -2.63 14.36
N ALA A 396 16.85 -2.68 14.37
CA ALA A 396 17.60 -3.67 15.15
C ALA A 396 17.38 -3.50 16.67
N LEU A 397 17.40 -2.26 17.17
CA LEU A 397 17.12 -1.94 18.57
C LEU A 397 15.68 -2.33 18.96
N GLU A 398 14.68 -2.00 18.17
CA GLU A 398 13.28 -2.37 18.41
C GLU A 398 13.11 -3.90 18.46
N SER A 399 13.74 -4.61 17.53
CA SER A 399 13.72 -6.08 17.52
C SER A 399 14.39 -6.66 18.78
N THR A 400 15.53 -6.11 19.20
CA THR A 400 16.23 -6.53 20.41
C THR A 400 15.39 -6.27 21.67
N ILE A 401 14.81 -5.08 21.80
CA ILE A 401 13.93 -4.73 22.93
C ILE A 401 12.71 -5.66 22.95
N GLY A 402 12.08 -5.90 21.80
CA GLY A 402 10.93 -6.79 21.67
C GLY A 402 11.23 -8.23 22.05
N LEU A 403 12.43 -8.74 21.74
CA LEU A 403 12.89 -10.08 22.12
C LEU A 403 13.20 -10.19 23.62
N LEU A 404 13.81 -9.17 24.21
CA LEU A 404 14.22 -9.16 25.62
C LEU A 404 13.08 -8.79 26.59
N THR A 405 11.98 -8.22 26.10
CA THR A 405 10.84 -7.85 26.96
C THR A 405 10.17 -9.12 27.51
N PRO A 406 10.07 -9.30 28.84
CA PRO A 406 9.61 -10.55 29.47
C PRO A 406 8.08 -10.64 29.52
N THR A 407 7.38 -10.23 28.48
CA THR A 407 5.92 -10.25 28.41
C THR A 407 5.42 -11.28 27.41
N THR A 408 4.26 -11.84 27.69
CA THR A 408 3.44 -12.63 26.78
C THR A 408 2.17 -11.83 26.47
N PRO A 409 1.59 -11.93 25.28
CA PRO A 409 1.87 -12.92 24.20
C PRO A 409 3.07 -12.53 23.32
N ARG A 410 3.61 -13.52 22.58
CA ARG A 410 4.76 -13.36 21.69
C ARG A 410 4.42 -13.69 20.25
N CYS A 411 4.89 -12.86 19.32
CA CYS A 411 4.67 -13.04 17.89
C CYS A 411 5.28 -14.35 17.37
N PRO A 412 4.52 -15.23 16.69
CA PRO A 412 5.04 -16.48 16.14
C PRO A 412 6.06 -16.29 15.02
N HIS A 413 6.16 -15.08 14.43
CA HIS A 413 7.14 -14.78 13.37
C HIS A 413 8.60 -14.93 13.87
N LEU A 414 9.02 -14.14 14.88
CA LEU A 414 10.39 -14.15 15.44
C LEU A 414 10.41 -13.95 16.97
N GLY A 415 9.33 -14.21 17.69
CA GLY A 415 9.29 -14.22 19.15
C GLY A 415 9.24 -12.85 19.84
N CYS A 416 9.00 -11.75 19.11
CA CYS A 416 8.88 -10.42 19.72
C CYS A 416 7.63 -10.29 20.58
N ALA A 417 7.71 -9.54 21.71
CA ALA A 417 6.58 -9.25 22.56
C ALA A 417 5.52 -8.42 21.83
N LEU A 418 4.27 -8.88 21.84
CA LEU A 418 3.12 -8.16 21.27
C LEU A 418 2.67 -7.01 22.16
N LYS A 419 2.05 -6.00 21.57
CA LYS A 419 1.46 -4.84 22.24
C LYS A 419 0.00 -4.73 21.88
N TYR A 420 -0.85 -4.53 22.88
CA TYR A 420 -2.28 -4.36 22.67
C TYR A 420 -2.61 -2.96 22.13
N ASN A 421 -3.36 -2.91 21.05
CA ASN A 421 -3.90 -1.70 20.44
C ASN A 421 -5.36 -1.57 20.83
N SER A 422 -5.65 -0.70 21.78
CA SER A 422 -7.00 -0.49 22.32
C SER A 422 -7.97 0.18 21.34
N ALA A 423 -7.48 0.88 20.33
CA ALA A 423 -8.32 1.52 19.32
C ALA A 423 -8.90 0.51 18.31
N GLU A 424 -8.14 -0.56 18.01
CA GLU A 424 -8.53 -1.57 17.03
C GLU A 424 -8.84 -2.93 17.67
N HIS A 425 -8.65 -3.07 18.99
CA HIS A 425 -8.79 -4.34 19.71
C HIS A 425 -7.92 -5.46 19.12
N THR A 426 -6.62 -5.15 18.88
CA THR A 426 -5.67 -6.07 18.26
C THR A 426 -4.39 -6.19 19.06
N TRP A 427 -3.67 -7.29 18.88
CA TRP A 427 -2.31 -7.49 19.35
C TRP A 427 -1.33 -7.24 18.21
N ASP A 428 -0.52 -6.20 18.34
CA ASP A 428 0.37 -5.71 17.30
C ASP A 428 1.84 -5.98 17.63
N CYS A 429 2.61 -6.49 16.67
CA CYS A 429 4.05 -6.73 16.81
C CYS A 429 4.86 -5.47 16.45
N PRO A 430 5.57 -4.81 17.41
CA PRO A 430 6.32 -3.59 17.14
C PRO A 430 7.57 -3.83 16.27
N CYS A 431 8.04 -5.07 16.16
CA CYS A 431 9.25 -5.40 15.40
C CYS A 431 8.97 -5.35 13.90
N HIS A 432 8.00 -6.14 13.41
CA HIS A 432 7.75 -6.33 11.97
C HIS A 432 6.30 -6.11 11.55
N GLY A 433 5.39 -5.86 12.52
CA GLY A 433 4.02 -5.45 12.25
C GLY A 433 3.02 -6.58 12.03
N SER A 434 3.31 -7.83 12.42
CA SER A 434 2.26 -8.86 12.48
C SER A 434 1.15 -8.42 13.43
N ARG A 435 -0.11 -8.64 13.05
CA ARG A 435 -1.27 -8.25 13.84
C ARG A 435 -2.22 -9.42 14.02
N PHE A 436 -2.81 -9.50 15.19
CA PHE A 436 -3.73 -10.56 15.58
C PHE A 436 -4.96 -9.93 16.22
N ASP A 437 -6.13 -10.55 16.06
CA ASP A 437 -7.32 -10.16 16.80
C ASP A 437 -7.20 -10.54 18.29
N GLU A 438 -8.23 -10.24 19.07
CA GLU A 438 -8.28 -10.58 20.50
C GLU A 438 -8.26 -12.09 20.75
N TYR A 439 -8.61 -12.90 19.77
CA TYR A 439 -8.65 -14.37 19.83
C TYR A 439 -7.37 -15.01 19.33
N GLY A 440 -6.43 -14.24 18.79
CA GLY A 440 -5.16 -14.70 18.25
C GLY A 440 -5.21 -15.10 16.78
N ASN A 441 -6.29 -14.82 16.06
CA ASN A 441 -6.32 -15.03 14.61
C ASN A 441 -5.46 -13.99 13.90
N LEU A 442 -4.70 -14.42 12.92
CA LEU A 442 -3.81 -13.56 12.15
C LEU A 442 -4.60 -12.59 11.26
N ILE A 443 -4.33 -11.29 11.39
CA ILE A 443 -4.91 -10.23 10.56
C ILE A 443 -3.89 -9.78 9.49
N ASP A 444 -2.68 -9.46 9.91
CA ASP A 444 -1.62 -8.96 9.03
C ASP A 444 -0.31 -9.73 9.23
N ASN A 445 0.34 -10.10 8.11
CA ASN A 445 1.67 -10.71 8.10
C ASN A 445 2.76 -9.74 8.63
N PRO A 446 4.02 -10.17 8.88
CA PRO A 446 4.72 -11.35 8.35
C PRO A 446 4.56 -12.68 9.10
N ALA A 447 3.84 -12.75 10.22
CA ALA A 447 3.49 -14.05 10.78
C ALA A 447 2.68 -14.85 9.73
N ALA A 448 2.88 -16.17 9.71
CA ALA A 448 2.20 -17.06 8.77
C ALA A 448 1.04 -17.82 9.43
N ASP A 449 1.04 -17.91 10.77
CA ASP A 449 0.12 -18.70 11.55
C ASP A 449 -0.54 -17.88 12.65
N ASP A 450 -1.70 -18.36 13.10
CA ASP A 450 -2.44 -17.80 14.23
C ASP A 450 -1.65 -17.97 15.54
N HIS A 451 -1.98 -17.17 16.51
CA HIS A 451 -1.40 -17.21 17.84
C HIS A 451 -2.29 -18.03 18.78
N HIS A 452 -1.95 -19.31 18.97
CA HIS A 452 -2.81 -20.25 19.71
C HIS A 452 -2.85 -20.06 21.24
N SER A 453 -2.04 -19.18 21.82
CA SER A 453 -1.93 -18.99 23.28
C SER A 453 -2.74 -17.82 23.85
N PHE A 454 -3.65 -17.22 23.10
CA PHE A 454 -4.67 -16.27 23.63
C PHE A 454 -5.90 -17.00 24.21
N LYS A 455 -5.91 -18.32 24.15
CA LYS A 455 -6.98 -19.17 24.70
C LYS A 455 -6.75 -19.52 26.15
#